data_e58ead56a43e127f3a419a2acd2efa92
#
_entry.id   e58ead56a43e127f3a419a2acd2efa92
#
_cell.length_a   1.000
_cell.length_b   1.000
_cell.length_c   1.000
_cell.angle_alpha   90.00
_cell.angle_beta   90.00
_cell.angle_gamma   90.00
#
_symmetry.space_group_name_H-M   'P 1'
#
loop_
_entity.id
_entity.type
_entity.pdbx_description
1 polymer ?
#
loop_
_entity_poly.entity_id
_entity_poly.type
_entity_poly.pdbx_seq_one_letter_code
_entity_poly.pdbx_strand_id
1 'polypeptide(L)'
;MAGALALASAACASHHTGNGLVLRVDRPGAVVTISHDAFPNFMDAMAMPFDLKGPARQVKLSPGDRISFRLAVKNGQSWVDRVEVVSAAPVDAGLQQTPAAPVLVPVGSPMPDFTLTDQAGAPVALSELKGKVVAVTFIYSRCPLPDYCPRMIENFRSVRQRFATRMVKDLVLLTISFDPKYDTPEILTRYASSQRAGGAGWHFLTGDPANIERVCNAFGIQYWAEEGLITHTLQTAVIDREGKLAATVEGKDFTPQQLGDLVGAVLDR
;
A
#
# COMPACT_ATOMS: atom_id res chain seq x y z
N MET A 1 18.54 32.11 -50.87
CA MET A 1 18.77 31.20 -49.72
C MET A 1 18.01 31.73 -48.53
N ALA A 2 16.84 31.16 -48.25
CA ALA A 2 16.00 31.56 -47.10
C ALA A 2 16.29 30.61 -45.95
N GLY A 3 16.95 31.11 -44.90
CA GLY A 3 17.21 30.35 -43.69
C GLY A 3 15.96 30.28 -42.82
N ALA A 4 15.40 29.08 -42.67
CA ALA A 4 14.32 28.83 -41.73
C ALA A 4 14.87 28.80 -40.28
N LEU A 5 14.51 29.82 -39.50
CA LEU A 5 14.77 29.84 -38.07
C LEU A 5 13.78 28.90 -37.39
N ALA A 6 14.22 27.73 -36.93
CA ALA A 6 13.42 26.82 -36.10
C ALA A 6 13.30 27.42 -34.70
N LEU A 7 12.14 27.96 -34.37
CA LEU A 7 11.78 28.34 -33.01
C LEU A 7 11.59 27.05 -32.16
N ALA A 8 12.60 26.70 -31.39
CA ALA A 8 12.47 25.69 -30.36
C ALA A 8 11.55 26.25 -29.28
N SER A 9 10.30 25.79 -29.25
CA SER A 9 9.36 26.05 -28.13
C SER A 9 9.88 25.35 -26.90
N ALA A 10 10.50 26.08 -25.99
CA ALA A 10 10.84 25.60 -24.67
C ALA A 10 9.52 25.32 -23.93
N ALA A 11 9.12 24.05 -23.84
CA ALA A 11 7.95 23.65 -23.03
C ALA A 11 8.20 24.11 -21.59
N CYS A 12 7.42 25.07 -21.11
CA CYS A 12 7.45 25.50 -19.71
C CYS A 12 6.96 24.35 -18.82
N ALA A 13 7.52 24.25 -17.62
CA ALA A 13 7.00 23.32 -16.62
C ALA A 13 5.58 23.77 -16.18
N SER A 14 4.65 22.84 -16.08
CA SER A 14 3.38 23.12 -15.37
C SER A 14 3.63 23.10 -13.88
N HIS A 15 2.86 23.89 -13.13
CA HIS A 15 3.00 24.01 -11.69
C HIS A 15 1.65 23.77 -11.00
N HIS A 16 1.67 22.97 -9.95
CA HIS A 16 0.51 22.70 -9.10
C HIS A 16 0.89 23.04 -7.66
N THR A 17 0.02 23.76 -6.94
CA THR A 17 0.22 24.06 -5.53
C THR A 17 -0.72 23.19 -4.71
N GLY A 18 -0.19 22.54 -3.68
CA GLY A 18 -0.95 21.69 -2.77
C GLY A 18 -0.39 21.74 -1.36
N ASN A 19 -1.10 21.08 -0.47
CA ASN A 19 -0.68 20.89 0.92
C ASN A 19 -0.36 19.41 1.15
N GLY A 20 0.39 19.14 2.19
CA GLY A 20 0.69 17.77 2.58
C GLY A 20 1.39 17.67 3.92
N LEU A 21 1.52 16.42 4.36
CA LEU A 21 2.25 16.03 5.55
C LEU A 21 3.56 15.37 5.14
N VAL A 22 4.67 15.81 5.71
CA VAL A 22 5.96 15.14 5.53
C VAL A 22 5.95 13.84 6.32
N LEU A 23 6.13 12.73 5.62
CA LEU A 23 6.15 11.41 6.23
C LEU A 23 7.58 10.94 6.50
N ARG A 24 8.48 11.21 5.55
CA ARG A 24 9.87 10.77 5.61
C ARG A 24 10.79 11.71 4.84
N VAL A 25 12.02 11.81 5.32
CA VAL A 25 13.13 12.50 4.63
C VAL A 25 14.24 11.49 4.41
N ASP A 26 14.35 10.96 3.19
CA ASP A 26 15.24 9.83 2.87
C ASP A 26 16.69 10.26 2.68
N ARG A 27 16.90 11.36 2.01
CA ARG A 27 18.21 12.00 1.83
C ARG A 27 18.05 13.45 2.25
N PRO A 28 18.65 13.89 3.34
CA PRO A 28 18.48 15.26 3.82
C PRO A 28 18.66 16.29 2.70
N GLY A 29 17.60 17.08 2.47
CA GLY A 29 17.56 18.09 1.42
C GLY A 29 17.47 17.58 -0.02
N ALA A 30 17.18 16.30 -0.27
CA ALA A 30 17.12 15.78 -1.64
C ALA A 30 15.81 15.07 -1.97
N VAL A 31 15.32 14.15 -1.11
CA VAL A 31 14.09 13.38 -1.33
C VAL A 31 13.23 13.43 -0.09
N VAL A 32 11.94 13.67 -0.28
CA VAL A 32 10.95 13.71 0.79
C VAL A 32 9.72 12.92 0.36
N THR A 33 9.20 12.06 1.25
CA THR A 33 7.90 11.42 1.06
C THR A 33 6.85 12.32 1.68
N ILE A 34 5.88 12.73 0.86
CA ILE A 34 4.79 13.61 1.25
C ILE A 34 3.48 12.86 1.03
N SER A 35 2.62 12.83 2.05
CA SER A 35 1.22 12.58 1.87
C SER A 35 0.54 13.90 1.50
N HIS A 36 0.04 14.00 0.29
CA HIS A 36 -0.50 15.25 -0.25
C HIS A 36 -1.99 15.15 -0.55
N ASP A 37 -2.65 16.31 -0.45
CA ASP A 37 -4.02 16.46 -0.91
C ASP A 37 -4.12 16.26 -2.42
N ALA A 38 -5.33 15.99 -2.92
CA ALA A 38 -5.56 15.89 -4.36
C ALA A 38 -5.19 17.21 -5.07
N PHE A 39 -4.49 17.08 -6.20
CA PHE A 39 -4.34 18.16 -7.16
C PHE A 39 -5.48 18.09 -8.19
N PRO A 40 -6.46 19.00 -8.16
CA PRO A 40 -7.62 18.93 -9.03
C PRO A 40 -7.26 18.77 -10.52
N ASN A 41 -7.88 17.81 -11.18
CA ASN A 41 -7.65 17.45 -12.60
C ASN A 41 -6.22 17.01 -12.95
N PHE A 42 -5.40 16.66 -11.95
CA PHE A 42 -4.03 16.22 -12.20
C PHE A 42 -3.67 14.93 -11.44
N MET A 43 -3.90 14.87 -10.12
CA MET A 43 -3.48 13.73 -9.30
C MET A 43 -4.36 13.60 -8.05
N ASP A 44 -4.74 12.38 -7.70
CA ASP A 44 -5.48 12.10 -6.48
C ASP A 44 -4.61 12.28 -5.22
N ALA A 45 -5.26 12.41 -4.06
CA ALA A 45 -4.57 12.43 -2.78
C ALA A 45 -3.81 11.10 -2.57
N MET A 46 -2.51 11.17 -2.30
CA MET A 46 -1.67 9.99 -2.07
C MET A 46 -0.37 10.32 -1.36
N ALA A 47 0.33 9.29 -0.91
CA ALA A 47 1.69 9.42 -0.38
C ALA A 47 2.70 8.96 -1.43
N MET A 48 3.65 9.82 -1.77
CA MET A 48 4.70 9.47 -2.72
C MET A 48 6.00 10.24 -2.47
N PRO A 49 7.16 9.69 -2.91
CA PRO A 49 8.44 10.38 -2.82
C PRO A 49 8.54 11.47 -3.89
N PHE A 50 9.08 12.62 -3.50
CA PHE A 50 9.40 13.74 -4.38
C PHE A 50 10.87 14.14 -4.26
N ASP A 51 11.51 14.37 -5.40
CA ASP A 51 12.77 15.07 -5.44
C ASP A 51 12.56 16.56 -5.08
N LEU A 52 13.37 17.09 -4.16
CA LEU A 52 13.41 18.51 -3.88
C LEU A 52 14.42 19.18 -4.81
N LYS A 53 14.02 20.25 -5.50
CA LYS A 53 14.90 21.05 -6.37
C LYS A 53 14.87 22.53 -6.02
N GLY A 54 15.91 23.24 -6.40
CA GLY A 54 16.00 24.69 -6.19
C GLY A 54 15.84 25.11 -4.72
N PRO A 55 15.03 26.14 -4.44
CA PRO A 55 14.80 26.64 -3.07
C PRO A 55 14.26 25.59 -2.10
N ALA A 56 13.46 24.62 -2.57
CA ALA A 56 12.90 23.58 -1.71
C ALA A 56 13.99 22.72 -1.02
N ARG A 57 15.15 22.53 -1.65
CA ARG A 57 16.27 21.78 -1.05
C ARG A 57 16.90 22.44 0.18
N GLN A 58 16.68 23.74 0.35
CA GLN A 58 17.26 24.51 1.46
C GLN A 58 16.34 24.51 2.70
N VAL A 59 15.08 24.08 2.53
CA VAL A 59 14.13 24.00 3.63
C VAL A 59 14.42 22.74 4.44
N LYS A 60 14.67 22.93 5.74
CA LYS A 60 14.81 21.81 6.67
C LYS A 60 13.42 21.25 6.99
N LEU A 61 13.16 20.05 6.50
CA LEU A 61 11.92 19.32 6.76
C LEU A 61 12.15 18.21 7.77
N SER A 62 11.11 17.95 8.55
CA SER A 62 11.05 16.84 9.51
C SER A 62 9.77 16.04 9.31
N PRO A 63 9.77 14.73 9.55
CA PRO A 63 8.53 13.95 9.59
C PRO A 63 7.52 14.58 10.57
N GLY A 64 6.26 14.71 10.13
CA GLY A 64 5.19 15.37 10.87
C GLY A 64 5.00 16.84 10.56
N ASP A 65 5.88 17.47 9.77
CA ASP A 65 5.67 18.84 9.29
C ASP A 65 4.50 18.89 8.33
N ARG A 66 3.57 19.82 8.55
CA ARG A 66 2.57 20.18 7.55
C ARG A 66 3.14 21.27 6.66
N ILE A 67 3.07 21.05 5.36
CA ILE A 67 3.69 21.91 4.36
C ILE A 67 2.69 22.35 3.30
N SER A 68 2.87 23.55 2.79
CA SER A 68 2.39 23.95 1.48
C SER A 68 3.55 23.84 0.49
N PHE A 69 3.31 23.27 -0.68
CA PHE A 69 4.40 23.06 -1.64
C PHE A 69 3.94 23.25 -3.08
N ARG A 70 4.90 23.53 -3.95
CA ARG A 70 4.69 23.63 -5.38
C ARG A 70 5.34 22.46 -6.09
N LEU A 71 4.51 21.70 -6.82
CA LEU A 71 4.92 20.61 -7.68
C LEU A 71 5.14 21.16 -9.09
N ALA A 72 6.33 20.98 -9.62
CA ALA A 72 6.66 21.28 -11.01
C ALA A 72 6.66 19.99 -11.82
N VAL A 73 6.02 20.02 -13.00
CA VAL A 73 5.94 18.86 -13.89
C VAL A 73 6.44 19.27 -15.29
N LYS A 74 7.39 18.50 -15.83
CA LYS A 74 7.93 18.70 -17.17
C LYS A 74 8.36 17.37 -17.78
N ASN A 75 7.91 17.09 -18.99
CA ASN A 75 8.28 15.87 -19.73
C ASN A 75 8.08 14.57 -18.95
N GLY A 76 6.96 14.45 -18.21
CA GLY A 76 6.64 13.26 -17.41
C GLY A 76 7.45 13.13 -16.10
N GLN A 77 8.32 14.06 -15.78
CA GLN A 77 9.00 14.13 -14.50
C GLN A 77 8.35 15.17 -13.60
N SER A 78 8.26 14.86 -12.31
CA SER A 78 7.73 15.76 -11.29
C SER A 78 8.75 15.95 -10.15
N TRP A 79 8.79 17.16 -9.59
CA TRP A 79 9.63 17.49 -8.43
C TRP A 79 9.00 18.65 -7.66
N VAL A 80 9.35 18.79 -6.39
CA VAL A 80 8.98 19.94 -5.58
C VAL A 80 10.07 20.99 -5.68
N ASP A 81 9.71 22.19 -6.11
CA ASP A 81 10.64 23.30 -6.29
C ASP A 81 10.46 24.44 -5.28
N ARG A 82 9.35 24.43 -4.52
CA ARG A 82 9.07 25.36 -3.43
C ARG A 82 8.33 24.65 -2.31
N VAL A 83 8.73 24.89 -1.07
CA VAL A 83 8.11 24.35 0.14
C VAL A 83 8.05 25.44 1.18
N GLU A 84 6.95 25.50 1.91
CA GLU A 84 6.75 26.32 3.08
C GLU A 84 6.20 25.44 4.20
N VAL A 85 6.80 25.48 5.39
CA VAL A 85 6.28 24.76 6.57
C VAL A 85 5.17 25.60 7.17
N VAL A 86 3.94 25.09 7.06
CA VAL A 86 2.73 25.74 7.60
C VAL A 86 2.60 25.47 9.09
N SER A 87 2.94 24.27 9.52
CA SER A 87 3.00 23.86 10.93
C SER A 87 4.13 22.87 11.11
N ALA A 88 5.08 23.20 11.95
CA ALA A 88 6.14 22.29 12.34
C ALA A 88 5.58 21.15 13.21
N ALA A 89 6.19 19.99 13.11
CA ALA A 89 5.90 18.88 14.02
C ALA A 89 6.05 19.38 15.48
N PRO A 90 5.11 19.06 16.40
CA PRO A 90 5.29 19.36 17.81
C PRO A 90 6.59 18.73 18.30
N VAL A 91 7.40 19.50 19.05
CA VAL A 91 8.71 19.05 19.57
C VAL A 91 8.57 17.83 20.50
N ASP A 92 7.38 17.63 21.07
CA ASP A 92 6.98 16.53 21.95
C ASP A 92 5.94 15.58 21.35
N ALA A 93 5.60 15.71 20.08
CA ALA A 93 5.00 14.57 19.41
C ALA A 93 6.08 13.48 19.45
N GLY A 94 6.02 12.68 20.51
CA GLY A 94 6.83 11.48 20.60
C GLY A 94 6.76 10.86 19.24
N LEU A 95 7.89 10.84 18.57
CA LEU A 95 8.06 10.39 17.21
C LEU A 95 7.02 9.29 16.99
N GLN A 96 5.94 9.58 16.25
CA GLN A 96 5.32 8.53 15.52
C GLN A 96 6.46 8.09 14.63
N GLN A 97 7.21 7.14 15.17
CA GLN A 97 8.32 6.52 14.49
C GLN A 97 7.73 6.13 13.15
N THR A 98 8.21 6.75 12.09
CA THR A 98 8.09 6.11 10.79
C THR A 98 8.52 4.70 11.10
N PRO A 99 7.64 3.69 11.00
CA PRO A 99 8.02 2.34 11.39
C PRO A 99 9.38 2.07 10.75
N ALA A 100 10.35 1.58 11.50
CA ALA A 100 11.65 1.22 10.98
C ALA A 100 11.38 0.47 9.68
N ALA A 101 12.11 0.80 8.61
CA ALA A 101 11.87 0.20 7.31
C ALA A 101 11.53 -1.29 7.52
N PRO A 102 10.36 -1.78 7.08
CA PRO A 102 9.90 -3.09 7.47
C PRO A 102 10.99 -4.08 7.09
N VAL A 103 11.34 -4.95 8.00
CA VAL A 103 12.24 -6.06 7.68
C VAL A 103 11.40 -7.03 6.86
N LEU A 104 11.32 -6.76 5.56
CA LEU A 104 10.69 -7.64 4.58
C LEU A 104 11.30 -9.03 4.72
N VAL A 105 10.45 -10.01 4.90
CA VAL A 105 10.87 -11.40 4.79
C VAL A 105 11.36 -11.62 3.36
N PRO A 106 12.61 -12.06 3.14
CA PRO A 106 13.12 -12.29 1.79
C PRO A 106 12.33 -13.39 1.08
N VAL A 107 12.12 -13.24 -0.23
CA VAL A 107 11.55 -14.31 -1.06
C VAL A 107 12.37 -15.59 -0.91
N GLY A 108 11.72 -16.72 -0.74
CA GLY A 108 12.31 -18.03 -0.43
C GLY A 108 12.48 -18.32 1.07
N SER A 109 12.28 -17.34 1.95
CA SER A 109 12.39 -17.52 3.39
C SER A 109 11.05 -17.92 4.03
N PRO A 110 11.07 -18.68 5.14
CA PRO A 110 9.88 -19.03 5.89
C PRO A 110 9.17 -17.76 6.43
N MET A 111 7.86 -17.70 6.25
CA MET A 111 7.05 -16.66 6.88
C MET A 111 6.91 -16.92 8.37
N PRO A 112 7.03 -15.87 9.23
CA PRO A 112 6.69 -15.97 10.63
C PRO A 112 5.26 -16.44 10.80
N ASP A 113 5.04 -17.38 11.72
CA ASP A 113 3.67 -17.83 12.03
C ASP A 113 2.87 -16.73 12.71
N PHE A 114 1.58 -16.71 12.41
CA PHE A 114 0.61 -15.82 13.04
C PHE A 114 -0.74 -16.51 13.16
N THR A 115 -1.52 -16.08 14.14
CA THR A 115 -2.93 -16.46 14.27
C THR A 115 -3.76 -15.19 14.31
N LEU A 116 -4.71 -15.05 13.40
CA LEU A 116 -5.67 -13.95 13.33
C LEU A 116 -7.08 -14.48 13.39
N THR A 117 -8.05 -13.59 13.60
CA THR A 117 -9.48 -13.95 13.68
C THR A 117 -10.14 -13.65 12.35
N ASP A 118 -10.89 -14.60 11.80
CA ASP A 118 -11.61 -14.38 10.56
C ASP A 118 -12.96 -13.66 10.78
N GLN A 119 -13.64 -13.34 9.69
CA GLN A 119 -14.92 -12.66 9.67
C GLN A 119 -16.06 -13.46 10.34
N ALA A 120 -15.88 -14.77 10.58
CA ALA A 120 -16.83 -15.61 11.30
C ALA A 120 -16.46 -15.73 12.80
N GLY A 121 -15.39 -15.06 13.25
CA GLY A 121 -14.87 -15.15 14.60
C GLY A 121 -13.99 -16.37 14.88
N ALA A 122 -13.64 -17.14 13.85
CA ALA A 122 -12.80 -18.32 13.99
C ALA A 122 -11.29 -17.94 13.89
N PRO A 123 -10.40 -18.61 14.66
CA PRO A 123 -8.97 -18.43 14.52
C PRO A 123 -8.49 -19.05 13.21
N VAL A 124 -7.54 -18.36 12.55
CA VAL A 124 -6.83 -18.83 11.36
C VAL A 124 -5.33 -18.68 11.60
N ALA A 125 -4.63 -19.80 11.72
CA ALA A 125 -3.19 -19.85 11.88
C ALA A 125 -2.50 -20.14 10.54
N LEU A 126 -1.43 -19.41 10.22
CA LEU A 126 -0.66 -19.67 8.99
C LEU A 126 -0.08 -21.07 8.98
N SER A 127 0.38 -21.56 10.14
CA SER A 127 0.91 -22.92 10.29
C SER A 127 -0.08 -24.03 9.94
N GLU A 128 -1.39 -23.80 10.12
CA GLU A 128 -2.45 -24.75 9.77
C GLU A 128 -2.74 -24.79 8.25
N LEU A 129 -2.20 -23.84 7.51
CA LEU A 129 -2.33 -23.74 6.05
C LEU A 129 -1.18 -24.40 5.30
N LYS A 130 -0.22 -25.02 6.01
CA LYS A 130 0.86 -25.78 5.38
C LYS A 130 0.30 -26.86 4.45
N GLY A 131 1.00 -27.09 3.33
CA GLY A 131 0.54 -27.95 2.24
C GLY A 131 -0.35 -27.25 1.23
N LYS A 132 -0.75 -26.00 1.48
CA LYS A 132 -1.54 -25.17 0.58
C LYS A 132 -0.75 -23.94 0.15
N VAL A 133 -1.04 -23.44 -1.03
CA VAL A 133 -0.61 -22.11 -1.46
C VAL A 133 -1.52 -21.08 -0.81
N VAL A 134 -0.94 -20.00 -0.27
CA VAL A 134 -1.70 -18.94 0.38
C VAL A 134 -1.42 -17.63 -0.33
N ALA A 135 -2.44 -16.98 -0.89
CA ALA A 135 -2.33 -15.62 -1.39
C ALA A 135 -2.84 -14.64 -0.33
N VAL A 136 -2.05 -13.59 -0.06
CA VAL A 136 -2.33 -12.62 1.01
C VAL A 136 -2.40 -11.22 0.42
N THR A 137 -3.44 -10.46 0.79
CA THR A 137 -3.53 -9.01 0.51
C THR A 137 -3.97 -8.25 1.76
N PHE A 138 -3.75 -6.94 1.74
CA PHE A 138 -3.99 -6.08 2.88
C PHE A 138 -4.97 -4.97 2.50
N ILE A 139 -5.92 -4.69 3.39
CA ILE A 139 -6.98 -3.68 3.18
C ILE A 139 -7.36 -2.98 4.49
N TYR A 140 -8.20 -1.98 4.39
CA TYR A 140 -9.11 -1.56 5.45
C TYR A 140 -10.49 -1.26 4.86
N SER A 141 -11.56 -1.61 5.61
CA SER A 141 -12.92 -1.61 5.05
C SER A 141 -13.46 -0.22 4.70
N ARG A 142 -12.92 0.83 5.35
CA ARG A 142 -13.29 2.23 5.15
C ARG A 142 -12.53 2.93 4.02
N CYS A 143 -11.72 2.20 3.24
CA CYS A 143 -10.96 2.78 2.13
C CYS A 143 -11.92 3.39 1.08
N PRO A 144 -11.88 4.72 0.84
CA PRO A 144 -12.79 5.38 -0.07
C PRO A 144 -12.32 5.31 -1.53
N LEU A 145 -11.14 4.77 -1.79
CA LEU A 145 -10.48 4.80 -3.08
C LEU A 145 -10.76 3.51 -3.86
N PRO A 146 -11.53 3.55 -4.96
CA PRO A 146 -11.95 2.35 -5.69
C PRO A 146 -10.77 1.59 -6.31
N ASP A 147 -9.70 2.30 -6.67
CA ASP A 147 -8.50 1.72 -7.29
C ASP A 147 -7.51 1.11 -6.30
N TYR A 148 -7.83 1.08 -5.01
CA TYR A 148 -7.00 0.53 -3.93
C TYR A 148 -7.63 -0.73 -3.33
N CYS A 149 -8.16 -0.67 -2.12
CA CYS A 149 -8.71 -1.84 -1.44
C CYS A 149 -9.80 -2.56 -2.25
N PRO A 150 -10.79 -1.88 -2.87
CA PRO A 150 -11.79 -2.56 -3.70
C PRO A 150 -11.16 -3.29 -4.89
N ARG A 151 -10.14 -2.69 -5.54
CA ARG A 151 -9.41 -3.34 -6.64
C ARG A 151 -8.65 -4.59 -6.18
N MET A 152 -8.04 -4.57 -5.00
CA MET A 152 -7.38 -5.77 -4.44
C MET A 152 -8.39 -6.91 -4.23
N ILE A 153 -9.58 -6.58 -3.74
CA ILE A 153 -10.67 -7.56 -3.58
C ILE A 153 -11.12 -8.11 -4.94
N GLU A 154 -11.24 -7.28 -5.97
CA GLU A 154 -11.57 -7.71 -7.34
C GLU A 154 -10.53 -8.67 -7.90
N ASN A 155 -9.25 -8.36 -7.72
CA ASN A 155 -8.16 -9.23 -8.14
C ASN A 155 -8.25 -10.60 -7.45
N PHE A 156 -8.53 -10.64 -6.15
CA PHE A 156 -8.70 -11.87 -5.38
C PHE A 156 -9.96 -12.63 -5.79
N ARG A 157 -11.05 -11.94 -6.12
CA ARG A 157 -12.26 -12.56 -6.65
C ARG A 157 -11.97 -13.29 -7.98
N SER A 158 -11.19 -12.66 -8.85
CA SER A 158 -10.77 -13.25 -10.12
C SER A 158 -9.89 -14.49 -9.93
N VAL A 159 -8.93 -14.42 -8.98
CA VAL A 159 -8.11 -15.59 -8.59
C VAL A 159 -9.00 -16.73 -8.08
N ARG A 160 -9.94 -16.43 -7.17
CA ARG A 160 -10.89 -17.41 -6.64
C ARG A 160 -11.73 -18.07 -7.76
N GLN A 161 -12.20 -17.29 -8.72
CA GLN A 161 -12.97 -17.82 -9.86
C GLN A 161 -12.11 -18.72 -10.75
N ARG A 162 -10.89 -18.29 -11.08
CA ARG A 162 -9.95 -19.05 -11.91
C ARG A 162 -9.57 -20.40 -11.28
N PHE A 163 -9.41 -20.44 -9.97
CA PHE A 163 -8.98 -21.63 -9.23
C PHE A 163 -10.08 -22.24 -8.37
N ALA A 164 -11.35 -22.09 -8.76
CA ALA A 164 -12.50 -22.50 -7.94
C ALA A 164 -12.43 -23.95 -7.47
N THR A 165 -11.94 -24.88 -8.29
CA THR A 165 -11.79 -26.29 -7.95
C THR A 165 -10.58 -26.60 -7.06
N ARG A 166 -9.65 -25.66 -6.92
CA ARG A 166 -8.44 -25.75 -6.08
C ARG A 166 -8.61 -25.09 -4.71
N MET A 167 -9.69 -24.28 -4.55
CA MET A 167 -9.95 -23.58 -3.28
C MET A 167 -10.12 -24.58 -2.13
N VAL A 168 -9.70 -24.18 -0.94
CA VAL A 168 -9.68 -24.99 0.31
C VAL A 168 -8.68 -26.13 0.27
N LYS A 169 -8.62 -26.87 -0.81
CA LYS A 169 -7.75 -28.05 -0.95
C LYS A 169 -6.29 -27.64 -1.16
N ASP A 170 -6.04 -26.80 -2.17
CA ASP A 170 -4.70 -26.42 -2.60
C ASP A 170 -4.41 -24.92 -2.43
N LEU A 171 -5.45 -24.09 -2.40
CA LEU A 171 -5.36 -22.63 -2.35
C LEU A 171 -6.25 -22.04 -1.28
N VAL A 172 -5.69 -21.10 -0.51
CA VAL A 172 -6.40 -20.26 0.45
C VAL A 172 -6.08 -18.79 0.16
N LEU A 173 -7.09 -17.94 0.28
CA LEU A 173 -6.95 -16.50 0.15
C LEU A 173 -7.13 -15.84 1.52
N LEU A 174 -6.21 -14.96 1.89
CA LEU A 174 -6.25 -14.17 3.11
C LEU A 174 -6.31 -12.70 2.77
N THR A 175 -7.32 -12.01 3.25
CA THR A 175 -7.45 -10.56 3.20
C THR A 175 -7.32 -10.03 4.62
N ILE A 176 -6.21 -9.37 4.94
CA ILE A 176 -5.90 -8.92 6.29
C ILE A 176 -6.22 -7.43 6.41
N SER A 177 -7.03 -7.06 7.41
CA SER A 177 -7.24 -5.65 7.73
C SER A 177 -6.14 -5.13 8.65
N PHE A 178 -5.59 -3.95 8.31
CA PHE A 178 -4.68 -3.20 9.17
C PHE A 178 -5.38 -2.09 9.98
N ASP A 179 -6.72 -2.10 10.03
CA ASP A 179 -7.52 -1.19 10.87
C ASP A 179 -8.33 -1.98 11.93
N PRO A 180 -7.68 -2.81 12.79
CA PRO A 180 -8.38 -3.73 13.67
C PRO A 180 -9.26 -3.07 14.72
N LYS A 181 -9.03 -1.76 15.00
CA LYS A 181 -9.89 -1.00 15.91
C LYS A 181 -11.28 -0.75 15.34
N TYR A 182 -11.42 -0.68 14.03
CA TYR A 182 -12.68 -0.50 13.32
C TYR A 182 -13.17 -1.81 12.70
N ASP A 183 -12.31 -2.55 12.05
CA ASP A 183 -12.64 -3.75 11.28
C ASP A 183 -12.79 -4.97 12.19
N THR A 184 -13.91 -5.01 12.94
CA THR A 184 -14.30 -6.20 13.71
C THR A 184 -14.74 -7.34 12.76
N PRO A 185 -14.84 -8.60 13.25
CA PRO A 185 -15.37 -9.71 12.45
C PRO A 185 -16.71 -9.38 11.77
N GLU A 186 -17.63 -8.72 12.49
CA GLU A 186 -18.94 -8.34 11.95
C GLU A 186 -18.84 -7.29 10.85
N ILE A 187 -17.92 -6.32 10.99
CA ILE A 187 -17.66 -5.32 9.95
C ILE A 187 -17.08 -6.01 8.71
N LEU A 188 -16.10 -6.90 8.89
CA LEU A 188 -15.49 -7.66 7.80
C LEU A 188 -16.48 -8.60 7.11
N THR A 189 -17.43 -9.19 7.82
CA THR A 189 -18.54 -9.97 7.24
C THR A 189 -19.39 -9.11 6.31
N ARG A 190 -19.78 -7.90 6.75
CA ARG A 190 -20.56 -6.98 5.92
C ARG A 190 -19.76 -6.47 4.73
N TYR A 191 -18.48 -6.15 4.94
CA TYR A 191 -17.58 -5.71 3.88
C TYR A 191 -17.41 -6.80 2.81
N ALA A 192 -17.08 -8.03 3.19
CA ALA A 192 -16.96 -9.15 2.27
C ALA A 192 -18.24 -9.36 1.44
N SER A 193 -19.40 -9.29 2.10
CA SER A 193 -20.71 -9.42 1.43
C SER A 193 -20.94 -8.28 0.42
N SER A 194 -20.66 -7.03 0.78
CA SER A 194 -20.82 -5.86 -0.10
C SER A 194 -19.90 -5.94 -1.34
N GLN A 195 -18.71 -6.51 -1.16
CA GLN A 195 -17.73 -6.71 -2.23
C GLN A 195 -17.98 -8.01 -3.02
N ARG A 196 -19.03 -8.78 -2.73
CA ARG A 196 -19.29 -10.12 -3.30
C ARG A 196 -18.07 -11.02 -3.19
N ALA A 197 -17.38 -10.96 -2.06
CA ALA A 197 -16.14 -11.64 -1.75
C ALA A 197 -16.34 -12.63 -0.59
N GLY A 198 -15.31 -13.46 -0.31
CA GLY A 198 -15.37 -14.47 0.73
C GLY A 198 -15.90 -15.83 0.23
N GLY A 199 -16.34 -16.66 1.16
CA GLY A 199 -16.73 -18.06 0.91
C GLY A 199 -15.60 -19.04 1.24
N ALA A 200 -15.81 -20.31 0.99
CA ALA A 200 -14.87 -21.36 1.36
C ALA A 200 -13.45 -21.08 0.86
N GLY A 201 -12.48 -21.08 1.75
CA GLY A 201 -11.07 -20.85 1.47
C GLY A 201 -10.68 -19.39 1.24
N TRP A 202 -11.56 -18.42 1.49
CA TRP A 202 -11.22 -17.01 1.48
C TRP A 202 -11.63 -16.34 2.80
N HIS A 203 -10.66 -15.97 3.62
CA HIS A 203 -10.84 -15.39 4.94
C HIS A 203 -10.50 -13.90 4.93
N PHE A 204 -11.32 -13.13 5.63
CA PHE A 204 -11.08 -11.72 5.94
C PHE A 204 -10.65 -11.64 7.40
N LEU A 205 -9.42 -11.24 7.66
CA LEU A 205 -8.76 -11.38 8.94
C LEU A 205 -8.60 -10.05 9.66
N THR A 206 -8.81 -10.09 10.95
CA THR A 206 -8.53 -9.03 11.93
C THR A 206 -7.91 -9.64 13.19
N GLY A 207 -7.58 -8.81 14.18
CA GLY A 207 -7.01 -9.33 15.41
C GLY A 207 -6.59 -8.25 16.39
N ASP A 208 -5.78 -8.61 17.37
CA ASP A 208 -5.15 -7.64 18.25
C ASP A 208 -4.24 -6.68 17.48
N PRO A 209 -4.28 -5.36 17.75
CA PRO A 209 -3.49 -4.37 17.02
C PRO A 209 -2.00 -4.66 16.96
N ALA A 210 -1.39 -5.13 18.04
CA ALA A 210 0.04 -5.45 18.06
C ALA A 210 0.36 -6.69 17.19
N ASN A 211 -0.55 -7.65 17.14
CA ASN A 211 -0.40 -8.80 16.26
C ASN A 211 -0.56 -8.42 14.78
N ILE A 212 -1.55 -7.58 14.46
CA ILE A 212 -1.72 -7.03 13.10
C ILE A 212 -0.48 -6.27 12.66
N GLU A 213 0.07 -5.39 13.51
CA GLU A 213 1.30 -4.64 13.21
C GLU A 213 2.48 -5.59 12.93
N ARG A 214 2.66 -6.62 13.74
CA ARG A 214 3.72 -7.63 13.54
C ARG A 214 3.54 -8.36 12.22
N VAL A 215 2.32 -8.76 11.86
CA VAL A 215 2.01 -9.41 10.59
C VAL A 215 2.26 -8.45 9.43
N CYS A 216 1.76 -7.23 9.48
CA CYS A 216 1.98 -6.20 8.46
C CYS A 216 3.49 -5.97 8.22
N ASN A 217 4.27 -5.84 9.28
CA ASN A 217 5.72 -5.66 9.19
C ASN A 217 6.42 -6.83 8.50
N ALA A 218 6.02 -8.08 8.76
CA ALA A 218 6.58 -9.26 8.11
C ALA A 218 6.33 -9.30 6.60
N PHE A 219 5.23 -8.68 6.14
CA PHE A 219 4.90 -8.53 4.72
C PHE A 219 5.34 -7.19 4.12
N GLY A 220 6.02 -6.34 4.86
CA GLY A 220 6.47 -5.04 4.37
C GLY A 220 5.35 -3.99 4.26
N ILE A 221 4.23 -4.21 4.90
CA ILE A 221 3.14 -3.24 4.96
C ILE A 221 3.45 -2.20 6.04
N GLN A 222 3.53 -0.96 5.62
CA GLN A 222 3.57 0.21 6.49
C GLN A 222 2.23 0.95 6.38
N TYR A 223 1.69 1.36 7.50
CA TYR A 223 0.44 2.13 7.54
C TYR A 223 0.43 3.11 8.71
N TRP A 224 -0.25 4.23 8.52
CA TRP A 224 -0.41 5.26 9.55
C TRP A 224 -1.72 6.01 9.34
N ALA A 225 -2.30 6.50 10.45
CA ALA A 225 -3.52 7.28 10.39
C ALA A 225 -3.22 8.69 9.86
N GLU A 226 -4.03 9.18 8.92
CA GLU A 226 -3.90 10.50 8.33
C GLU A 226 -5.29 11.05 7.99
N GLU A 227 -5.65 12.19 8.60
CA GLU A 227 -6.89 12.95 8.33
C GLU A 227 -8.18 12.11 8.23
N GLY A 228 -8.31 11.10 9.10
CA GLY A 228 -9.45 10.18 9.12
C GLY A 228 -9.37 9.02 8.11
N LEU A 229 -8.30 8.96 7.32
CA LEU A 229 -7.94 7.87 6.44
C LEU A 229 -6.73 7.11 7.01
N ILE A 230 -6.37 6.02 6.36
CA ILE A 230 -5.14 5.30 6.63
C ILE A 230 -4.32 5.27 5.33
N THR A 231 -3.18 5.96 5.38
CA THR A 231 -2.17 5.86 4.33
C THR A 231 -1.34 4.61 4.54
N HIS A 232 -1.05 3.88 3.49
CA HIS A 232 -0.36 2.60 3.59
C HIS A 232 0.36 2.23 2.30
N THR A 233 1.38 1.36 2.41
CA THR A 233 1.96 0.68 1.27
C THR A 233 1.01 -0.43 0.79
N LEU A 234 1.04 -0.74 -0.49
CA LEU A 234 0.25 -1.84 -1.08
C LEU A 234 1.17 -3.00 -1.43
N GLN A 235 0.87 -4.16 -0.88
CA GLN A 235 1.57 -5.39 -1.19
C GLN A 235 0.62 -6.57 -1.22
N THR A 236 0.80 -7.43 -2.21
CA THR A 236 0.17 -8.74 -2.30
C THR A 236 1.27 -9.79 -2.29
N ALA A 237 1.10 -10.85 -1.54
CA ALA A 237 2.09 -11.89 -1.37
C ALA A 237 1.51 -13.26 -1.72
N VAL A 238 2.38 -14.17 -2.16
CA VAL A 238 2.06 -15.59 -2.34
C VAL A 238 3.02 -16.42 -1.53
N ILE A 239 2.49 -17.28 -0.69
CA ILE A 239 3.22 -18.21 0.18
C ILE A 239 3.06 -19.60 -0.41
N ASP A 240 4.14 -20.36 -0.48
CA ASP A 240 4.15 -21.73 -1.00
C ASP A 240 3.64 -22.77 0.03
N ARG A 241 3.60 -24.03 -0.40
CA ARG A 241 3.12 -25.15 0.43
C ARG A 241 4.00 -25.41 1.66
N GLU A 242 5.28 -25.02 1.63
CA GLU A 242 6.22 -25.13 2.74
C GLU A 242 6.08 -23.96 3.74
N GLY A 243 5.25 -22.97 3.45
CA GLY A 243 5.07 -21.77 4.26
C GLY A 243 6.15 -20.72 4.03
N LYS A 244 6.82 -20.74 2.86
CA LYS A 244 7.84 -19.75 2.47
C LYS A 244 7.21 -18.68 1.57
N LEU A 245 7.70 -17.46 1.68
CA LEU A 245 7.33 -16.38 0.78
C LEU A 245 7.80 -16.70 -0.64
N ALA A 246 6.89 -17.08 -1.52
CA ALA A 246 7.22 -17.45 -2.90
C ALA A 246 7.36 -16.23 -3.82
N ALA A 247 6.54 -15.21 -3.61
CA ALA A 247 6.57 -13.98 -4.40
C ALA A 247 5.82 -12.84 -3.70
N THR A 248 6.15 -11.61 -4.11
CA THR A 248 5.42 -10.39 -3.74
C THR A 248 5.13 -9.54 -4.97
N VAL A 249 4.02 -8.81 -4.94
CA VAL A 249 3.65 -7.82 -5.94
C VAL A 249 3.34 -6.51 -5.22
N GLU A 250 4.09 -5.47 -5.56
CA GLU A 250 3.93 -4.14 -4.98
C GLU A 250 2.96 -3.28 -5.80
N GLY A 251 2.27 -2.37 -5.10
CA GLY A 251 1.38 -1.39 -5.72
C GLY A 251 0.04 -1.97 -6.13
N LYS A 252 -0.69 -1.19 -6.92
CA LYS A 252 -2.07 -1.48 -7.36
C LYS A 252 -2.19 -1.80 -8.85
N ASP A 253 -1.12 -1.62 -9.62
CA ASP A 253 -1.20 -1.59 -11.08
C ASP A 253 -1.13 -2.97 -11.75
N PHE A 254 -0.98 -4.03 -10.97
CA PHE A 254 -1.06 -5.38 -11.50
C PHE A 254 -2.51 -5.78 -11.83
N THR A 255 -2.65 -6.59 -12.87
CA THR A 255 -3.96 -7.08 -13.33
C THR A 255 -4.38 -8.35 -12.61
N PRO A 256 -5.69 -8.69 -12.58
CA PRO A 256 -6.18 -9.98 -12.08
C PRO A 256 -5.50 -11.17 -12.77
N GLN A 257 -5.22 -11.03 -14.08
CA GLN A 257 -4.54 -12.06 -14.87
C GLN A 257 -3.12 -12.31 -14.36
N GLN A 258 -2.34 -11.24 -14.16
CA GLN A 258 -0.96 -11.33 -13.65
C GLN A 258 -0.91 -11.98 -12.26
N LEU A 259 -1.81 -11.61 -11.36
CA LEU A 259 -1.92 -12.25 -10.04
C LEU A 259 -2.30 -13.73 -10.19
N GLY A 260 -3.26 -14.04 -11.05
CA GLY A 260 -3.66 -15.42 -11.33
C GLY A 260 -2.51 -16.27 -11.90
N ASP A 261 -1.71 -15.71 -12.80
CA ASP A 261 -0.55 -16.41 -13.38
C ASP A 261 0.52 -16.67 -12.32
N LEU A 262 0.76 -15.69 -11.43
CA LEU A 262 1.68 -15.83 -10.31
C LEU A 262 1.22 -16.93 -9.34
N VAL A 263 -0.04 -16.92 -8.93
CA VAL A 263 -0.62 -17.94 -8.05
C VAL A 263 -0.57 -19.32 -8.73
N GLY A 264 -0.90 -19.41 -10.02
CA GLY A 264 -0.81 -20.63 -10.81
C GLY A 264 0.60 -21.21 -10.84
N ALA A 265 1.60 -20.37 -11.10
CA ALA A 265 3.00 -20.78 -11.12
C ALA A 265 3.49 -21.35 -9.78
N VAL A 266 2.94 -20.89 -8.64
CA VAL A 266 3.27 -21.44 -7.31
C VAL A 266 2.46 -22.70 -7.01
N LEU A 267 1.19 -22.77 -7.47
CA LEU A 267 0.35 -23.97 -7.31
C LEU A 267 0.87 -25.20 -8.04
N ASP A 268 1.58 -25.01 -9.13
CA ASP A 268 2.05 -26.07 -10.03
C ASP A 268 3.49 -26.55 -9.71
N ARG A 269 4.09 -25.98 -8.64
CA ARG A 269 5.35 -26.47 -8.04
C ARG A 269 5.06 -27.53 -6.98
#